data_9a7fa715124c86a34283794bec8db6ad
#
_entry.id   9a7fa715124c86a34283794bec8db6ad
#
_cell.length_a   1.000
_cell.length_b   1.000
_cell.length_c   1.000
_cell.angle_alpha   90.00
_cell.angle_beta   90.00
_cell.angle_gamma   90.00
#
_symmetry.space_group_name_H-M   'P 1'
#
loop_
_entity.id
_entity.type
_entity.pdbx_description
1 polymer ?
#
loop_
_entity_poly.entity_id
_entity_poly.type
_entity_poly.pdbx_seq_one_letter_code
_entity_poly.pdbx_strand_id
1 'polypeptide(L)'
;MDNDTVIRLRRVVLGLARQLNAASREEGLTPTQASVLGITVGRGPLSLAELTELEGINPTMLSRVIGKLDSFGLIKRLRDPDDFRAARVEATPEGKRRHERISGQRSAVISECVAGLPPDQEAALVAALPAFENLAVELRATVQRDRDQVAVEEPGRG
;
A
#
# COMPACT_ATOMS: atom_id res chain seq x y z
N MET A 1 24.90 5.54 -8.87
CA MET A 1 24.85 4.37 -7.96
C MET A 1 25.26 3.16 -8.79
N ASP A 2 26.20 2.37 -8.31
CA ASP A 2 26.61 1.13 -9.00
C ASP A 2 25.55 0.02 -8.82
N ASN A 3 25.65 -1.03 -9.63
CA ASN A 3 24.67 -2.13 -9.64
C ASN A 3 24.62 -2.89 -8.31
N ASP A 4 25.76 -3.06 -7.64
CA ASP A 4 25.82 -3.79 -6.37
C ASP A 4 25.10 -3.01 -5.25
N THR A 5 25.25 -1.71 -5.23
CA THR A 5 24.50 -0.82 -4.30
C THR A 5 23.00 -0.88 -4.56
N VAL A 6 22.56 -0.91 -5.82
CA VAL A 6 21.14 -1.07 -6.17
C VAL A 6 20.59 -2.42 -5.68
N ILE A 7 21.33 -3.50 -5.88
CA ILE A 7 20.95 -4.85 -5.41
C ILE A 7 20.84 -4.88 -3.88
N ARG A 8 21.78 -4.25 -3.17
CA ARG A 8 21.74 -4.16 -1.70
C ARG A 8 20.52 -3.37 -1.21
N LEU A 9 20.27 -2.20 -1.80
CA LEU A 9 19.11 -1.36 -1.48
C LEU A 9 17.80 -2.15 -1.67
N ARG A 10 17.63 -2.78 -2.83
CA ARG A 10 16.45 -3.63 -3.11
C ARG A 10 16.27 -4.72 -2.06
N ARG A 11 17.34 -5.43 -1.69
CA ARG A 11 17.31 -6.50 -0.70
C ARG A 11 16.87 -6.00 0.66
N VAL A 12 17.40 -4.87 1.10
CA VAL A 12 17.06 -4.25 2.39
C VAL A 12 15.59 -3.82 2.40
N VAL A 13 15.13 -3.08 1.39
CA VAL A 13 13.75 -2.61 1.29
C VAL A 13 12.75 -3.78 1.30
N LEU A 14 13.01 -4.84 0.50
CA LEU A 14 12.14 -6.02 0.49
C LEU A 14 12.18 -6.81 1.81
N GLY A 15 13.31 -6.83 2.48
CA GLY A 15 13.47 -7.43 3.81
C GLY A 15 12.63 -6.70 4.86
N LEU A 16 12.77 -5.39 4.93
CA LEU A 16 11.99 -4.53 5.85
C LEU A 16 10.47 -4.66 5.59
N ALA A 17 10.05 -4.57 4.33
CA ALA A 17 8.64 -4.71 3.96
C ALA A 17 8.07 -6.07 4.42
N ARG A 18 8.82 -7.16 4.28
CA ARG A 18 8.41 -8.50 4.71
C ARG A 18 8.18 -8.57 6.23
N GLN A 19 9.07 -7.98 7.02
CA GLN A 19 8.93 -7.98 8.49
C GLN A 19 7.75 -7.11 8.93
N LEU A 20 7.60 -5.92 8.39
CA LEU A 20 6.49 -5.01 8.71
C LEU A 20 5.12 -5.57 8.31
N ASN A 21 5.07 -6.45 7.32
CA ASN A 21 3.83 -7.12 6.92
C ASN A 21 3.37 -8.23 7.90
N ALA A 22 4.18 -8.58 8.91
CA ALA A 22 3.76 -9.50 9.96
C ALA A 22 2.55 -8.95 10.74
N ALA A 23 2.58 -7.67 11.12
CA ALA A 23 1.48 -6.99 11.83
C ALA A 23 0.11 -7.11 11.11
N SER A 24 0.11 -7.10 9.77
CA SER A 24 -1.13 -7.30 9.00
C SER A 24 -1.70 -8.71 9.17
N ARG A 25 -0.83 -9.72 9.23
CA ARG A 25 -1.24 -11.12 9.38
C ARG A 25 -1.79 -11.41 10.78
N GLU A 26 -1.22 -10.80 11.81
CA GLU A 26 -1.74 -10.89 13.18
C GLU A 26 -3.15 -10.34 13.29
N GLU A 27 -3.48 -9.31 12.52
CA GLU A 27 -4.82 -8.75 12.40
C GLU A 27 -5.71 -9.50 11.38
N GLY A 28 -5.27 -10.64 10.85
CA GLY A 28 -6.03 -11.49 9.92
C GLY A 28 -6.15 -10.95 8.49
N LEU A 29 -5.28 -10.02 8.10
CA LEU A 29 -5.26 -9.42 6.77
C LEU A 29 -4.01 -9.84 5.99
N THR A 30 -4.17 -10.04 4.67
CA THR A 30 -3.02 -10.10 3.78
C THR A 30 -2.37 -8.71 3.64
N PRO A 31 -1.09 -8.61 3.24
CA PRO A 31 -0.44 -7.33 3.01
C PRO A 31 -1.22 -6.42 2.05
N THR A 32 -1.75 -6.98 0.96
CA THR A 32 -2.56 -6.23 -0.02
C THR A 32 -3.88 -5.74 0.59
N GLN A 33 -4.56 -6.55 1.40
CA GLN A 33 -5.78 -6.13 2.11
C GLN A 33 -5.48 -4.99 3.08
N ALA A 34 -4.38 -5.07 3.84
CA ALA A 34 -3.97 -4.02 4.76
C ALA A 34 -3.57 -2.73 4.02
N SER A 35 -2.93 -2.84 2.85
CA SER A 35 -2.57 -1.71 1.99
C SER A 35 -3.82 -1.01 1.46
N VAL A 36 -4.75 -1.74 0.84
CA VAL A 36 -6.01 -1.20 0.32
C VAL A 36 -6.84 -0.56 1.44
N LEU A 37 -6.92 -1.21 2.61
CA LEU A 37 -7.59 -0.62 3.77
C LEU A 37 -6.94 0.70 4.19
N GLY A 38 -5.60 0.76 4.27
CA GLY A 38 -4.86 1.97 4.61
C GLY A 38 -5.09 3.12 3.63
N ILE A 39 -5.10 2.83 2.32
CA ILE A 39 -5.41 3.82 1.28
C ILE A 39 -6.84 4.35 1.47
N THR A 40 -7.81 3.46 1.72
CA THR A 40 -9.21 3.83 1.93
C THR A 40 -9.40 4.65 3.21
N VAL A 41 -8.67 4.36 4.28
CA VAL A 41 -8.68 5.16 5.52
C VAL A 41 -8.10 6.55 5.30
N GLY A 42 -6.99 6.65 4.57
CA GLY A 42 -6.26 7.91 4.40
C GLY A 42 -6.87 8.85 3.35
N ARG A 43 -7.60 8.32 2.36
CA ARG A 43 -8.05 9.08 1.18
C ARG A 43 -9.53 8.89 0.83
N GLY A 44 -10.22 7.91 1.43
CA GLY A 44 -11.58 7.58 1.06
C GLY A 44 -12.61 8.68 1.33
N PRO A 45 -13.77 8.61 0.68
CA PRO A 45 -14.24 7.54 -0.21
C PRO A 45 -13.62 7.59 -1.61
N LEU A 46 -13.24 6.42 -2.15
CA LEU A 46 -12.56 6.27 -3.44
C LEU A 46 -13.34 5.35 -4.38
N SER A 47 -13.30 5.63 -5.67
CA SER A 47 -13.77 4.71 -6.70
C SER A 47 -12.84 3.49 -6.83
N LEU A 48 -13.34 2.42 -7.46
CA LEU A 48 -12.50 1.24 -7.74
C LEU A 48 -11.37 1.55 -8.72
N ALA A 49 -11.58 2.50 -9.64
CA ALA A 49 -10.55 2.94 -10.59
C ALA A 49 -9.39 3.63 -9.84
N GLU A 50 -9.70 4.59 -8.97
CA GLU A 50 -8.70 5.27 -8.12
C GLU A 50 -7.93 4.28 -7.23
N LEU A 51 -8.61 3.31 -6.63
CA LEU A 51 -7.96 2.26 -5.83
C LEU A 51 -7.06 1.35 -6.66
N THR A 52 -7.47 1.01 -7.88
CA THR A 52 -6.66 0.23 -8.82
C THR A 52 -5.36 0.96 -9.15
N GLU A 53 -5.45 2.24 -9.43
CA GLU A 53 -4.31 3.09 -9.73
C GLU A 53 -3.37 3.24 -8.53
N LEU A 54 -3.92 3.55 -7.35
CA LEU A 54 -3.13 3.77 -6.12
C LEU A 54 -2.43 2.51 -5.62
N GLU A 55 -3.10 1.36 -5.65
CA GLU A 55 -2.53 0.09 -5.18
C GLU A 55 -1.66 -0.59 -6.26
N GLY A 56 -1.94 -0.26 -7.52
CA GLY A 56 -1.22 -0.85 -8.62
C GLY A 56 -1.49 -2.34 -8.83
N ILE A 57 -2.70 -2.82 -8.59
CA ILE A 57 -3.16 -4.19 -8.90
C ILE A 57 -4.24 -4.15 -9.98
N ASN A 58 -4.49 -5.29 -10.64
CA ASN A 58 -5.54 -5.33 -11.66
C ASN A 58 -6.96 -5.27 -11.05
N PRO A 59 -7.97 -4.81 -11.82
CA PRO A 59 -9.33 -4.64 -11.32
C PRO A 59 -9.97 -5.92 -10.75
N THR A 60 -9.66 -7.08 -11.34
CA THR A 60 -10.19 -8.37 -10.87
C THR A 60 -9.65 -8.71 -9.48
N MET A 61 -8.35 -8.50 -9.27
CA MET A 61 -7.73 -8.72 -7.95
C MET A 61 -8.25 -7.72 -6.93
N LEU A 62 -8.37 -6.43 -7.30
CA LEU A 62 -8.94 -5.41 -6.43
C LEU A 62 -10.37 -5.77 -6.00
N SER A 63 -11.22 -6.21 -6.94
CA SER A 63 -12.60 -6.60 -6.64
C SER A 63 -12.67 -7.73 -5.59
N ARG A 64 -11.75 -8.70 -5.65
CA ARG A 64 -11.64 -9.76 -4.64
C ARG A 64 -11.19 -9.23 -3.27
N VAL A 65 -10.21 -8.32 -3.26
CA VAL A 65 -9.72 -7.68 -2.03
C VAL A 65 -10.84 -6.87 -1.37
N ILE A 66 -11.54 -6.04 -2.15
CA ILE A 66 -12.68 -5.24 -1.69
C ILE A 66 -13.81 -6.16 -1.16
N GLY A 67 -14.17 -7.21 -1.89
CA GLY A 67 -15.18 -8.17 -1.43
C GLY A 67 -14.81 -8.82 -0.09
N LYS A 68 -13.52 -9.09 0.13
CA LYS A 68 -13.05 -9.67 1.39
C LYS A 68 -13.06 -8.67 2.54
N LEU A 69 -12.60 -7.44 2.32
CA LEU A 69 -12.64 -6.37 3.32
C LEU A 69 -14.08 -6.00 3.70
N ASP A 70 -15.00 -6.00 2.74
CA ASP A 70 -16.43 -5.79 2.95
C ASP A 70 -17.04 -6.92 3.81
N SER A 71 -16.72 -8.19 3.50
CA SER A 71 -17.16 -9.34 4.29
C SER A 71 -16.63 -9.34 5.74
N PHE A 72 -15.52 -8.65 6.00
CA PHE A 72 -14.98 -8.42 7.33
C PHE A 72 -15.59 -7.18 8.02
N GLY A 73 -16.46 -6.44 7.35
CA GLY A 73 -17.04 -5.20 7.86
C GLY A 73 -16.04 -4.04 8.01
N LEU A 74 -14.90 -4.10 7.30
CA LEU A 74 -13.83 -3.10 7.39
C LEU A 74 -14.02 -1.93 6.43
N ILE A 75 -14.76 -2.16 5.35
CA ILE A 75 -15.14 -1.15 4.36
C ILE A 75 -16.64 -1.26 4.09
N LYS A 76 -17.19 -0.23 3.49
CA LYS A 76 -18.56 -0.21 2.93
C LYS A 76 -18.53 0.38 1.53
N ARG A 77 -19.47 -0.07 0.70
CA ARG A 77 -19.70 0.49 -0.63
C ARG A 77 -20.75 1.58 -0.54
N LEU A 78 -20.46 2.71 -1.17
CA LEU A 78 -21.36 3.85 -1.33
C LEU A 78 -21.70 3.98 -2.81
N ARG A 79 -22.89 4.49 -3.10
CA ARG A 79 -23.21 4.94 -4.46
C ARG A 79 -22.44 6.22 -4.74
N ASP A 80 -21.88 6.33 -5.94
CA ASP A 80 -21.30 7.58 -6.37
C ASP A 80 -22.41 8.61 -6.55
N PRO A 81 -22.30 9.83 -6.00
CA PRO A 81 -23.33 10.86 -6.11
C PRO A 81 -23.49 11.36 -7.56
N ASP A 82 -22.43 11.32 -8.34
CA ASP A 82 -22.39 11.85 -9.71
C ASP A 82 -22.62 10.76 -10.78
N ASP A 83 -22.35 9.49 -10.45
CA ASP A 83 -22.61 8.34 -11.32
C ASP A 83 -23.21 7.16 -10.52
N PHE A 84 -24.51 6.98 -10.63
CA PHE A 84 -25.24 5.90 -9.94
C PHE A 84 -24.80 4.47 -10.35
N ARG A 85 -24.01 4.33 -11.42
CA ARG A 85 -23.45 3.06 -11.89
C ARG A 85 -22.07 2.79 -11.26
N ALA A 86 -21.42 3.81 -10.72
CA ALA A 86 -20.14 3.71 -10.05
C ALA A 86 -20.34 3.47 -8.54
N ALA A 87 -19.46 2.66 -7.96
CA ALA A 87 -19.41 2.44 -6.52
C ALA A 87 -18.14 3.08 -5.96
N ARG A 88 -18.28 3.81 -4.86
CA ARG A 88 -17.16 4.27 -4.03
C ARG A 88 -17.00 3.37 -2.83
N VAL A 89 -15.80 3.30 -2.31
CA VAL A 89 -15.44 2.50 -1.13
C VAL A 89 -14.96 3.42 -0.03
N GLU A 90 -15.50 3.22 1.16
CA GLU A 90 -15.14 3.97 2.36
C GLU A 90 -14.83 3.02 3.52
N ALA A 91 -13.82 3.36 4.34
CA ALA A 91 -13.52 2.61 5.54
C ALA A 91 -14.60 2.80 6.61
N THR A 92 -15.02 1.69 7.23
CA THR A 92 -15.91 1.72 8.40
C THR A 92 -15.15 2.16 9.65
N PRO A 93 -15.84 2.51 10.75
CA PRO A 93 -15.18 2.75 12.04
C PRO A 93 -14.31 1.55 12.49
N GLU A 94 -14.76 0.31 12.24
CA GLU A 94 -13.95 -0.88 12.55
C GLU A 94 -12.72 -0.98 11.62
N GLY A 95 -12.88 -0.66 10.33
CA GLY A 95 -11.75 -0.59 9.40
C GLY A 95 -10.68 0.41 9.83
N LYS A 96 -11.10 1.59 10.30
CA LYS A 96 -10.18 2.60 10.83
C LYS A 96 -9.44 2.09 12.07
N ARG A 97 -10.14 1.51 13.04
CA ARG A 97 -9.51 0.89 14.24
C ARG A 97 -8.54 -0.24 13.87
N ARG A 98 -8.91 -1.10 12.91
CA ARG A 98 -8.04 -2.18 12.44
C ARG A 98 -6.76 -1.65 11.79
N HIS A 99 -6.90 -0.62 10.94
CA HIS A 99 -5.76 0.06 10.34
C HIS A 99 -4.86 0.71 11.38
N GLU A 100 -5.43 1.39 12.39
CA GLU A 100 -4.68 2.02 13.48
C GLU A 100 -3.87 0.98 14.28
N ARG A 101 -4.45 -0.20 14.59
CA ARG A 101 -3.69 -1.27 15.25
C ARG A 101 -2.52 -1.75 14.41
N ILE A 102 -2.73 -2.03 13.13
CA ILE A 102 -1.66 -2.46 12.22
C ILE A 102 -0.56 -1.40 12.12
N SER A 103 -0.94 -0.14 11.96
CA SER A 103 0.02 0.97 11.85
C SER A 103 0.78 1.19 13.16
N GLY A 104 0.09 1.11 14.29
CA GLY A 104 0.70 1.22 15.62
C GLY A 104 1.73 0.12 15.88
N GLN A 105 1.39 -1.14 15.58
CA GLN A 105 2.33 -2.27 15.70
C GLN A 105 3.56 -2.08 14.80
N ARG A 106 3.37 -1.66 13.55
CA ARG A 106 4.49 -1.37 12.63
C ARG A 106 5.40 -0.27 13.16
N SER A 107 4.80 0.83 13.64
CA SER A 107 5.56 1.94 14.22
C SER A 107 6.32 1.53 15.48
N ALA A 108 5.69 0.76 16.37
CA ALA A 108 6.34 0.26 17.58
C ALA A 108 7.58 -0.60 17.28
N VAL A 109 7.44 -1.55 16.34
CA VAL A 109 8.57 -2.39 15.92
C VAL A 109 9.70 -1.56 15.31
N ILE A 110 9.39 -0.59 14.45
CA ILE A 110 10.40 0.29 13.87
C ILE A 110 11.11 1.08 14.98
N SER A 111 10.34 1.70 15.89
CA SER A 111 10.92 2.52 16.97
C SER A 111 11.84 1.69 17.88
N GLU A 112 11.43 0.48 18.25
CA GLU A 112 12.26 -0.43 19.05
C GLU A 112 13.57 -0.80 18.33
N CYS A 113 13.48 -1.15 17.05
CA CYS A 113 14.65 -1.51 16.26
C CYS A 113 15.61 -0.32 16.06
N VAL A 114 15.07 0.86 15.79
CA VAL A 114 15.88 2.08 15.61
C VAL A 114 16.57 2.48 16.91
N ALA A 115 15.88 2.40 18.06
CA ALA A 115 16.48 2.67 19.36
C ALA A 115 17.67 1.76 19.71
N GLY A 116 17.79 0.61 19.07
CA GLY A 116 18.93 -0.31 19.20
C GLY A 116 20.11 0.00 18.27
N LEU A 117 19.99 0.98 17.39
CA LEU A 117 21.07 1.36 16.45
C LEU A 117 22.06 2.35 17.09
N PRO A 118 23.31 2.39 16.60
CA PRO A 118 24.23 3.48 16.92
C PRO A 118 23.64 4.83 16.50
N PRO A 119 23.91 5.93 17.29
CA PRO A 119 23.32 7.25 17.02
C PRO A 119 23.61 7.83 15.63
N ASP A 120 24.77 7.53 15.07
CA ASP A 120 25.16 7.93 13.72
C ASP A 120 24.31 7.24 12.64
N GLN A 121 23.93 5.99 12.86
CA GLN A 121 23.04 5.24 11.95
C GLN A 121 21.59 5.72 12.06
N GLU A 122 21.09 6.01 13.25
CA GLU A 122 19.78 6.62 13.46
C GLU A 122 19.72 7.97 12.72
N ALA A 123 20.70 8.83 12.92
CA ALA A 123 20.78 10.12 12.23
C ALA A 123 20.82 9.96 10.70
N ALA A 124 21.57 8.98 10.19
CA ALA A 124 21.64 8.66 8.76
C ALA A 124 20.28 8.21 8.20
N LEU A 125 19.53 7.39 8.94
CA LEU A 125 18.18 6.98 8.53
C LEU A 125 17.23 8.15 8.45
N VAL A 126 17.24 9.04 9.45
CA VAL A 126 16.42 10.26 9.45
C VAL A 126 16.77 11.16 8.27
N ALA A 127 18.06 11.37 8.02
CA ALA A 127 18.53 12.19 6.89
C ALA A 127 18.17 11.57 5.51
N ALA A 128 18.02 10.24 5.43
CA ALA A 128 17.68 9.54 4.19
C ALA A 128 16.17 9.53 3.90
N LEU A 129 15.29 9.86 4.86
CA LEU A 129 13.82 9.79 4.66
C LEU A 129 13.34 10.53 3.43
N PRO A 130 13.74 11.79 3.14
CA PRO A 130 13.28 12.48 1.94
C PRO A 130 13.65 11.75 0.63
N ALA A 131 14.82 11.11 0.61
CA ALA A 131 15.26 10.35 -0.55
C ALA A 131 14.41 9.07 -0.74
N PHE A 132 14.03 8.38 0.33
CA PHE A 132 13.12 7.23 0.27
C PHE A 132 11.71 7.62 -0.14
N GLU A 133 11.20 8.77 0.34
CA GLU A 133 9.89 9.29 -0.05
C GLU A 133 9.86 9.60 -1.55
N ASN A 134 10.86 10.30 -2.07
CA ASN A 134 10.98 10.58 -3.51
C ASN A 134 11.12 9.29 -4.32
N LEU A 135 11.95 8.34 -3.88
CA LEU A 135 12.10 7.04 -4.54
C LEU A 135 10.77 6.28 -4.61
N ALA A 136 9.97 6.32 -3.55
CA ALA A 136 8.65 5.67 -3.52
C ALA A 136 7.67 6.32 -4.52
N VAL A 137 7.74 7.63 -4.73
CA VAL A 137 6.94 8.35 -5.73
C VAL A 137 7.36 7.94 -7.14
N GLU A 138 8.66 7.96 -7.44
CA GLU A 138 9.20 7.60 -8.76
C GLU A 138 8.94 6.14 -9.13
N LEU A 139 9.06 5.23 -8.18
CA LEU A 139 8.73 3.82 -8.41
C LEU A 139 7.28 3.61 -8.80
N ARG A 140 6.34 4.32 -8.16
CA ARG A 140 4.93 4.26 -8.55
C ARG A 140 4.71 4.78 -9.98
N ALA A 141 5.28 5.93 -10.29
CA ALA A 141 5.15 6.54 -11.62
C ALA A 141 5.73 5.64 -12.72
N THR A 142 6.85 4.96 -12.44
CA THR A 142 7.48 4.03 -13.39
C THR A 142 6.63 2.80 -13.62
N VAL A 143 6.17 2.15 -12.54
CA VAL A 143 5.31 0.96 -12.64
C VAL A 143 3.98 1.27 -13.36
N GLN A 144 3.43 2.46 -13.17
CA GLN A 144 2.21 2.86 -13.88
C GLN A 144 2.47 3.04 -15.39
N ARG A 145 3.54 3.72 -15.78
CA ARG A 145 3.92 3.89 -17.19
C ARG A 145 4.12 2.56 -17.91
N ASP A 146 4.79 1.61 -17.27
CA ASP A 146 5.02 0.27 -17.85
C ASP A 146 3.69 -0.46 -18.09
N ARG A 147 2.72 -0.31 -17.19
CA ARG A 147 1.38 -0.91 -17.33
C ARG A 147 0.59 -0.28 -18.47
N ASP A 148 0.62 1.03 -18.58
CA ASP A 148 -0.08 1.76 -19.63
C ASP A 148 0.49 1.39 -21.01
N GLN A 149 1.81 1.16 -21.11
CA GLN A 149 2.46 0.71 -22.34
C GLN A 149 2.03 -0.71 -22.72
N VAL A 150 2.02 -1.65 -21.77
CA VAL A 150 1.58 -3.04 -22.01
C VAL A 150 0.10 -3.08 -22.41
N ALA A 151 -0.75 -2.24 -21.82
CA ALA A 151 -2.17 -2.17 -22.16
C ALA A 151 -2.42 -1.63 -23.58
N VAL A 152 -1.53 -0.80 -24.13
CA VAL A 152 -1.60 -0.28 -25.50
C VAL A 152 -1.09 -1.31 -26.52
N GLU A 153 -0.14 -2.16 -26.16
CA GLU A 153 0.45 -3.17 -27.05
C GLU A 153 -0.41 -4.46 -27.18
N GLU A 154 -1.44 -4.67 -26.34
CA GLU A 154 -2.42 -5.73 -26.48
C GLU A 154 -3.82 -5.20 -26.90
N PRO A 155 -4.02 -4.64 -28.10
CA PRO A 155 -5.34 -4.33 -28.61
C PRO A 155 -5.98 -5.61 -29.18
N GLY A 156 -6.81 -6.28 -28.38
CA GLY A 156 -7.79 -7.21 -28.94
C GLY A 156 -7.36 -8.66 -29.10
N ARG A 157 -7.33 -9.41 -28.01
CA ARG A 157 -7.77 -10.80 -28.03
C ARG A 157 -9.11 -10.89 -27.31
N GLY A 158 -10.18 -10.56 -28.03
CA GLY A 158 -11.56 -10.87 -27.71
C GLY A 158 -11.95 -12.20 -28.34
#